data_4f9c7911599f5ca3d9fff5a39fd9f1cd
#
_entry.id   4f9c7911599f5ca3d9fff5a39fd9f1cd
#
_cell.length_a   1.000
_cell.length_b   1.000
_cell.length_c   1.000
_cell.angle_alpha   90.00
_cell.angle_beta   90.00
_cell.angle_gamma   90.00
#
_symmetry.space_group_name_H-M   'P 1'
#
loop_
_entity.id
_entity.type
_entity.pdbx_description
1 polymer ?
#
loop_
_entity_poly.entity_id
_entity_poly.type
_entity_poly.pdbx_seq_one_letter_code
_entity_poly.pdbx_strand_id
1 'polypeptide(L)'
;MDKVATGDKMNSVKPKQTSRYIVVAIGLAIAFLLWSNNIFAGSPPTNIGVNNGKLAACASTPNCVSSMTPSSDSQHAIAPITLSGDPTVVMAKLKQIVLAMPRTNVIKETNGYLYVEFTSSLMRFVDDVEFYLDESSKTIQVRSASRLGESDLGVNRQRIEEIRTKLAS
;
A
#
# COMPACT_ATOMS: atom_id res chain seq x y z
N MET A 1 26.66 -22.44 -75.39
CA MET A 1 26.46 -21.18 -74.65
C MET A 1 25.53 -21.49 -73.50
N ASP A 2 26.12 -21.96 -72.35
CA ASP A 2 25.37 -22.46 -71.27
C ASP A 2 25.33 -21.37 -70.15
N LYS A 3 24.12 -20.97 -69.74
CA LYS A 3 23.92 -20.09 -68.65
C LYS A 3 23.74 -20.92 -67.37
N VAL A 4 24.76 -20.90 -66.54
CA VAL A 4 24.68 -21.41 -65.15
C VAL A 4 23.89 -20.41 -64.32
N ALA A 5 22.72 -20.83 -63.79
CA ALA A 5 21.95 -20.09 -62.80
C ALA A 5 22.36 -20.58 -61.40
N THR A 6 23.16 -19.76 -60.69
CA THR A 6 23.46 -19.99 -59.31
C THR A 6 22.30 -19.46 -58.47
N GLY A 7 21.42 -20.36 -57.99
CA GLY A 7 20.40 -20.06 -56.98
C GLY A 7 21.02 -20.05 -55.59
N ASP A 8 21.18 -18.87 -55.05
CA ASP A 8 21.57 -18.67 -53.65
C ASP A 8 20.39 -19.01 -52.73
N LYS A 9 20.46 -20.17 -52.06
CA LYS A 9 19.49 -20.56 -51.01
C LYS A 9 19.84 -19.85 -49.73
N MET A 10 19.18 -18.74 -49.47
CA MET A 10 19.19 -18.10 -48.13
C MET A 10 18.64 -19.10 -47.11
N ASN A 11 19.55 -19.68 -46.31
CA ASN A 11 19.21 -20.50 -45.17
C ASN A 11 18.57 -19.61 -44.09
N SER A 12 17.26 -19.65 -43.99
CA SER A 12 16.55 -19.03 -42.82
C SER A 12 16.86 -19.86 -41.58
N VAL A 13 17.78 -19.39 -40.77
CA VAL A 13 18.08 -19.98 -39.44
C VAL A 13 16.87 -19.71 -38.54
N LYS A 14 16.00 -20.70 -38.38
CA LYS A 14 14.93 -20.64 -37.38
C LYS A 14 15.59 -20.55 -36.00
N PRO A 15 15.22 -19.58 -35.16
CA PRO A 15 15.78 -19.47 -33.83
C PRO A 15 15.49 -20.76 -33.04
N LYS A 16 16.53 -21.40 -32.51
CA LYS A 16 16.42 -22.64 -31.76
C LYS A 16 15.45 -22.46 -30.59
N GLN A 17 14.51 -23.37 -30.46
CA GLN A 17 13.45 -23.38 -29.40
C GLN A 17 14.05 -23.23 -27.98
N THR A 18 15.27 -23.72 -27.75
CA THR A 18 16.06 -23.54 -26.52
C THR A 18 16.29 -22.07 -26.16
N SER A 19 16.46 -21.15 -27.10
CA SER A 19 16.65 -19.72 -26.84
C SER A 19 15.40 -19.09 -26.20
N ARG A 20 14.21 -19.52 -26.58
CA ARG A 20 12.94 -19.01 -26.01
C ARG A 20 12.78 -19.43 -24.56
N TYR A 21 13.10 -20.66 -24.20
CA TYR A 21 13.03 -21.15 -22.80
C TYR A 21 14.02 -20.43 -21.91
N ILE A 22 15.24 -20.13 -22.39
CA ILE A 22 16.24 -19.40 -21.65
C ILE A 22 15.75 -17.97 -21.34
N VAL A 23 15.19 -17.26 -22.33
CA VAL A 23 14.65 -15.90 -22.14
C VAL A 23 13.51 -15.90 -21.13
N VAL A 24 12.60 -16.87 -21.21
CA VAL A 24 11.50 -17.00 -20.24
C VAL A 24 12.03 -17.30 -18.84
N ALA A 25 12.99 -18.21 -18.70
CA ALA A 25 13.59 -18.56 -17.41
C ALA A 25 14.32 -17.38 -16.77
N ILE A 26 15.06 -16.58 -17.55
CA ILE A 26 15.72 -15.35 -17.08
C ILE A 26 14.66 -14.33 -16.65
N GLY A 27 13.61 -14.13 -17.42
CA GLY A 27 12.50 -13.22 -17.07
C GLY A 27 11.82 -13.60 -15.76
N LEU A 28 11.54 -14.90 -15.55
CA LEU A 28 10.97 -15.42 -14.30
C LEU A 28 11.93 -15.26 -13.10
N ALA A 29 13.22 -15.50 -13.30
CA ALA A 29 14.23 -15.31 -12.25
C ALA A 29 14.36 -13.83 -11.85
N ILE A 30 14.35 -12.91 -12.81
CA ILE A 30 14.36 -11.47 -12.54
C ILE A 30 13.08 -11.06 -11.80
N ALA A 31 11.91 -11.50 -12.25
CA ALA A 31 10.63 -11.22 -11.60
C ALA A 31 10.62 -11.75 -10.15
N PHE A 32 11.15 -12.95 -9.91
CA PHE A 32 11.29 -13.53 -8.58
C PHE A 32 12.26 -12.72 -7.69
N LEU A 33 13.40 -12.29 -8.23
CA LEU A 33 14.37 -11.44 -7.51
C LEU A 33 13.77 -10.07 -7.16
N LEU A 34 13.03 -9.45 -8.08
CA LEU A 34 12.34 -8.18 -7.83
C LEU A 34 11.28 -8.33 -6.74
N TRP A 35 10.54 -9.43 -6.77
CA TRP A 35 9.52 -9.73 -5.75
C TRP A 35 10.14 -10.04 -4.38
N SER A 36 11.23 -10.81 -4.32
CA SER A 36 11.89 -11.20 -3.08
C SER A 36 12.62 -10.03 -2.39
N ASN A 37 13.08 -9.02 -3.12
CA ASN A 37 13.77 -7.85 -2.57
C ASN A 37 12.83 -6.73 -2.10
N ASN A 38 11.50 -6.92 -2.09
CA ASN A 38 10.51 -5.92 -1.68
C ASN A 38 10.69 -4.54 -2.37
N ILE A 39 11.10 -4.54 -3.64
CA ILE A 39 11.39 -3.29 -4.40
C ILE A 39 10.19 -2.34 -4.39
N PHE A 40 8.98 -2.89 -4.32
CA PHE A 40 7.75 -2.10 -4.28
C PHE A 40 7.29 -1.72 -2.86
N ALA A 41 8.06 -2.07 -1.82
CA ALA A 41 7.70 -1.69 -0.44
C ALA A 41 7.86 -0.18 -0.18
N GLY A 42 8.79 0.45 -0.89
CA GLY A 42 9.16 1.84 -0.61
C GLY A 42 9.91 2.01 0.72
N SER A 43 10.48 3.17 0.93
CA SER A 43 11.10 3.50 2.22
C SER A 43 10.04 3.96 3.22
N PRO A 44 10.16 3.58 4.51
CA PRO A 44 9.30 4.11 5.55
C PRO A 44 9.33 5.65 5.57
N PRO A 45 8.19 6.33 5.67
CA PRO A 45 8.15 7.78 5.73
C PRO A 45 8.75 8.29 7.05
N THR A 46 9.38 9.47 6.98
CA THR A 46 10.03 10.09 8.14
C THR A 46 9.08 10.96 8.98
N ASN A 47 7.89 11.20 8.49
CA ASN A 47 6.87 12.07 9.09
C ASN A 47 5.73 11.30 9.78
N ILE A 48 5.98 10.05 10.17
CA ILE A 48 5.05 9.21 10.93
C ILE A 48 4.99 9.67 12.39
N GLY A 49 3.80 9.73 12.93
CA GLY A 49 3.54 10.08 14.33
C GLY A 49 2.71 11.34 14.49
N VAL A 50 2.44 11.65 15.76
CA VAL A 50 1.67 12.82 16.15
C VAL A 50 2.62 13.98 16.46
N ASN A 51 2.45 15.08 15.75
CA ASN A 51 3.19 16.32 15.99
C ASN A 51 2.21 17.45 16.31
N ASN A 52 2.33 18.05 17.50
CA ASN A 52 1.40 19.10 17.98
C ASN A 52 -0.08 18.69 17.86
N GLY A 53 -0.41 17.44 18.23
CA GLY A 53 -1.78 16.92 18.18
C GLY A 53 -2.29 16.60 16.74
N LYS A 54 -1.40 16.51 15.75
CA LYS A 54 -1.77 16.26 14.35
C LYS A 54 -0.95 15.15 13.74
N LEU A 55 -1.61 14.34 12.91
CA LEU A 55 -0.98 13.46 11.95
C LEU A 55 -0.44 14.27 10.77
N ALA A 56 0.50 13.71 10.02
CA ALA A 56 1.04 14.34 8.83
C ALA A 56 -0.05 14.57 7.76
N ALA A 57 0.08 15.66 7.00
CA ALA A 57 -0.79 15.92 5.87
C ALA A 57 -0.59 14.88 4.76
N CYS A 58 -1.62 14.67 3.93
CA CYS A 58 -1.48 13.95 2.67
C CYS A 58 -0.63 14.75 1.68
N ALA A 59 0.13 14.06 0.83
CA ALA A 59 0.71 14.66 -0.37
C ALA A 59 -0.40 14.98 -1.38
N SER A 60 -0.06 15.61 -2.50
CA SER A 60 -1.03 15.97 -3.55
C SER A 60 -1.52 14.76 -4.38
N THR A 61 -0.89 13.61 -4.24
CA THR A 61 -1.24 12.38 -4.96
C THR A 61 -2.45 11.69 -4.33
N PRO A 62 -3.41 11.14 -5.13
CA PRO A 62 -4.67 10.57 -4.64
C PRO A 62 -4.52 9.20 -3.94
N ASN A 63 -3.37 8.88 -3.39
CA ASN A 63 -3.05 7.63 -2.70
C ASN A 63 -3.00 7.77 -1.17
N CYS A 64 -3.64 8.79 -0.63
CA CYS A 64 -3.70 9.08 0.80
C CYS A 64 -5.07 9.60 1.21
N VAL A 65 -5.54 9.20 2.38
CA VAL A 65 -6.68 9.81 3.08
C VAL A 65 -6.31 10.19 4.51
N SER A 66 -6.86 11.29 5.00
CA SER A 66 -6.67 11.74 6.38
C SER A 66 -7.91 12.44 6.93
N SER A 67 -8.24 12.14 8.18
CA SER A 67 -9.33 12.83 8.90
C SER A 67 -8.98 14.26 9.32
N MET A 68 -7.72 14.63 9.19
CA MET A 68 -7.25 16.00 9.47
C MET A 68 -7.19 16.88 8.21
N THR A 69 -7.54 16.33 7.04
CA THR A 69 -7.69 17.08 5.80
C THR A 69 -9.01 17.82 5.79
N PRO A 70 -9.04 19.12 5.36
CA PRO A 70 -10.29 19.87 5.23
C PRO A 70 -11.32 19.17 4.35
N SER A 71 -12.59 19.23 4.70
CA SER A 71 -13.69 18.59 3.95
C SER A 71 -13.86 19.10 2.51
N SER A 72 -13.32 20.28 2.20
CA SER A 72 -13.25 20.83 0.85
C SER A 72 -12.33 20.04 -0.09
N ASP A 73 -11.37 19.30 0.45
CA ASP A 73 -10.52 18.37 -0.30
C ASP A 73 -11.14 16.98 -0.26
N SER A 74 -12.13 16.73 -1.08
CA SER A 74 -12.85 15.45 -1.13
C SER A 74 -11.97 14.26 -1.53
N GLN A 75 -10.84 14.51 -2.19
CA GLN A 75 -9.89 13.48 -2.58
C GLN A 75 -9.19 12.86 -1.37
N HIS A 76 -8.78 13.68 -0.42
CA HIS A 76 -7.99 13.24 0.74
C HIS A 76 -8.78 13.22 2.05
N ALA A 77 -9.88 14.00 2.14
CA ALA A 77 -10.68 14.04 3.35
C ALA A 77 -11.42 12.71 3.60
N ILE A 78 -11.36 12.25 4.85
CA ILE A 78 -12.17 11.15 5.37
C ILE A 78 -12.65 11.52 6.78
N ALA A 79 -13.81 11.05 7.21
CA ALA A 79 -14.28 11.33 8.56
C ALA A 79 -13.39 10.64 9.62
N PRO A 80 -13.14 11.23 10.80
CA PRO A 80 -12.53 10.52 11.92
C PRO A 80 -13.46 9.40 12.40
N ILE A 81 -12.94 8.46 13.16
CA ILE A 81 -13.74 7.41 13.80
C ILE A 81 -14.28 7.98 15.12
N THR A 82 -15.59 8.00 15.29
CA THR A 82 -16.23 8.44 16.54
C THR A 82 -15.94 7.44 17.64
N LEU A 83 -15.48 7.94 18.79
CA LEU A 83 -15.24 7.12 19.97
C LEU A 83 -16.57 6.76 20.64
N SER A 84 -16.83 5.48 20.81
CA SER A 84 -18.00 4.96 21.51
C SER A 84 -17.57 4.08 22.67
N GLY A 85 -17.58 4.62 23.89
CA GLY A 85 -17.17 3.92 25.11
C GLY A 85 -15.82 4.34 25.66
N ASP A 86 -15.21 3.47 26.46
CA ASP A 86 -13.91 3.72 27.07
C ASP A 86 -12.80 3.77 26.02
N PRO A 87 -12.00 4.83 25.96
CA PRO A 87 -10.95 5.01 24.96
C PRO A 87 -9.95 3.85 24.91
N THR A 88 -9.55 3.31 26.05
CA THR A 88 -8.57 2.21 26.13
C THR A 88 -9.14 0.94 25.55
N VAL A 89 -10.42 0.64 25.85
CA VAL A 89 -11.13 -0.53 25.31
C VAL A 89 -11.31 -0.40 23.79
N VAL A 90 -11.68 0.78 23.31
CA VAL A 90 -11.88 1.04 21.88
C VAL A 90 -10.56 0.92 21.11
N MET A 91 -9.46 1.48 21.64
CA MET A 91 -8.13 1.35 21.00
C MET A 91 -7.65 -0.11 20.98
N ALA A 92 -7.91 -0.88 22.06
CA ALA A 92 -7.60 -2.30 22.09
C ALA A 92 -8.42 -3.10 21.04
N LYS A 93 -9.73 -2.82 20.93
CA LYS A 93 -10.60 -3.41 19.89
C LYS A 93 -10.14 -3.04 18.48
N LEU A 94 -9.78 -1.78 18.25
CA LEU A 94 -9.21 -1.30 16.98
C LEU A 94 -7.97 -2.10 16.61
N LYS A 95 -7.03 -2.26 17.53
CA LYS A 95 -5.81 -3.05 17.30
C LYS A 95 -6.14 -4.50 16.93
N GLN A 96 -7.08 -5.14 17.64
CA GLN A 96 -7.50 -6.51 17.31
C GLN A 96 -8.10 -6.62 15.90
N ILE A 97 -8.96 -5.66 15.52
CA ILE A 97 -9.54 -5.60 14.17
C ILE A 97 -8.45 -5.50 13.12
N VAL A 98 -7.50 -4.60 13.32
CA VAL A 98 -6.38 -4.37 12.41
C VAL A 98 -5.50 -5.62 12.28
N LEU A 99 -5.15 -6.25 13.39
CA LEU A 99 -4.34 -7.49 13.40
C LEU A 99 -5.05 -8.69 12.74
N ALA A 100 -6.38 -8.70 12.73
CA ALA A 100 -7.16 -9.72 12.02
C ALA A 100 -7.22 -9.49 10.50
N MET A 101 -6.79 -8.33 10.01
CA MET A 101 -6.72 -8.06 8.58
C MET A 101 -5.45 -8.67 7.97
N PRO A 102 -5.51 -9.14 6.71
CA PRO A 102 -4.38 -9.85 6.11
C PRO A 102 -3.18 -8.92 5.85
N ARG A 103 -1.98 -9.46 6.05
CA ARG A 103 -0.69 -8.82 5.73
C ARG A 103 -0.48 -7.50 6.44
N THR A 104 -0.88 -7.45 7.69
CA THR A 104 -0.76 -6.31 8.59
C THR A 104 0.42 -6.51 9.53
N ASN A 105 1.16 -5.44 9.80
CA ASN A 105 2.27 -5.43 10.76
C ASN A 105 2.17 -4.18 11.65
N VAL A 106 2.06 -4.37 12.96
CA VAL A 106 2.10 -3.25 13.92
C VAL A 106 3.54 -2.82 14.11
N ILE A 107 3.84 -1.58 13.76
CA ILE A 107 5.18 -1.00 13.83
C ILE A 107 5.38 -0.25 15.15
N LYS A 108 4.36 0.49 15.58
CA LYS A 108 4.42 1.27 16.81
C LYS A 108 3.06 1.32 17.49
N GLU A 109 3.09 1.16 18.81
CA GLU A 109 1.94 1.30 19.67
C GLU A 109 2.34 2.08 20.91
N THR A 110 1.54 3.05 21.26
CA THR A 110 1.63 3.79 22.53
C THR A 110 0.22 4.04 23.06
N ASN A 111 0.10 4.62 24.27
CA ASN A 111 -1.21 5.03 24.75
C ASN A 111 -1.83 6.07 23.81
N GLY A 112 -2.94 5.73 23.17
CA GLY A 112 -3.67 6.60 22.24
C GLY A 112 -3.08 6.71 20.82
N TYR A 113 -2.06 5.92 20.45
CA TYR A 113 -1.53 5.94 19.08
C TYR A 113 -1.15 4.54 18.61
N LEU A 114 -1.56 4.22 17.38
CA LEU A 114 -1.25 2.96 16.69
C LEU A 114 -0.78 3.25 15.26
N TYR A 115 0.42 2.75 14.91
CA TYR A 115 0.95 2.79 13.55
C TYR A 115 1.13 1.39 13.01
N VAL A 116 0.60 1.15 11.82
CA VAL A 116 0.49 -0.15 11.18
C VAL A 116 0.90 -0.05 9.72
N GLU A 117 1.60 -1.05 9.23
CA GLU A 117 1.84 -1.28 7.82
C GLU A 117 0.86 -2.30 7.26
N PHE A 118 0.29 -2.01 6.09
CA PHE A 118 -0.48 -2.95 5.29
C PHE A 118 0.27 -3.25 3.99
N THR A 119 0.44 -4.53 3.67
CA THR A 119 1.16 -4.95 2.47
C THR A 119 0.19 -5.53 1.44
N SER A 120 0.22 -5.05 0.20
CA SER A 120 -0.59 -5.60 -0.89
C SER A 120 -0.17 -7.03 -1.23
N SER A 121 -1.12 -7.86 -1.72
CA SER A 121 -0.88 -9.29 -1.95
C SER A 121 0.06 -9.56 -3.12
N LEU A 122 -0.09 -8.84 -4.22
CA LEU A 122 0.60 -9.13 -5.48
C LEU A 122 1.94 -8.39 -5.60
N MET A 123 1.90 -7.06 -5.56
CA MET A 123 3.07 -6.23 -5.82
C MET A 123 3.84 -5.86 -4.54
N ARG A 124 3.31 -6.22 -3.37
CA ARG A 124 3.90 -5.93 -2.06
C ARG A 124 4.13 -4.45 -1.78
N PHE A 125 3.28 -3.58 -2.36
CA PHE A 125 3.21 -2.19 -1.95
C PHE A 125 2.87 -2.09 -0.47
N VAL A 126 3.46 -1.12 0.21
CA VAL A 126 3.20 -0.87 1.63
C VAL A 126 2.44 0.44 1.78
N ASP A 127 1.36 0.36 2.54
CA ASP A 127 0.60 1.51 3.00
C ASP A 127 0.84 1.72 4.49
N ASP A 128 1.13 2.95 4.87
CA ASP A 128 1.30 3.38 6.25
C ASP A 128 -0.03 3.89 6.80
N VAL A 129 -0.50 3.28 7.88
CA VAL A 129 -1.78 3.60 8.50
C VAL A 129 -1.59 4.00 9.95
N GLU A 130 -2.09 5.16 10.30
CA GLU A 130 -1.97 5.76 11.63
C GLU A 130 -3.36 6.00 12.23
N PHE A 131 -3.47 5.68 13.50
CA PHE A 131 -4.64 5.96 14.33
C PHE A 131 -4.18 6.74 15.56
N TYR A 132 -4.80 7.88 15.80
CA TYR A 132 -4.49 8.75 16.92
C TYR A 132 -5.76 9.10 17.69
N LEU A 133 -5.79 8.74 18.97
CA LEU A 133 -6.87 9.09 19.89
C LEU A 133 -6.80 10.57 20.25
N ASP A 134 -7.75 11.33 19.79
CA ASP A 134 -7.98 12.71 20.21
C ASP A 134 -9.10 12.73 21.27
N GLU A 135 -8.69 12.74 22.53
CA GLU A 135 -9.62 12.73 23.66
C GLU A 135 -10.47 14.00 23.72
N SER A 136 -9.95 15.13 23.22
CA SER A 136 -10.65 16.42 23.24
C SER A 136 -11.87 16.44 22.33
N SER A 137 -11.76 15.84 21.15
CA SER A 137 -12.86 15.70 20.19
C SER A 137 -13.62 14.39 20.34
N LYS A 138 -13.19 13.50 21.25
CA LYS A 138 -13.71 12.14 21.41
C LYS A 138 -13.74 11.36 20.07
N THR A 139 -12.64 11.42 19.34
CA THR A 139 -12.47 10.73 18.05
C THR A 139 -11.13 10.03 17.96
N ILE A 140 -11.05 9.05 17.07
CA ILE A 140 -9.78 8.52 16.59
C ILE A 140 -9.51 9.15 15.23
N GLN A 141 -8.49 9.99 15.16
CA GLN A 141 -7.98 10.55 13.93
C GLN A 141 -7.25 9.47 13.14
N VAL A 142 -7.41 9.50 11.82
CA VAL A 142 -6.86 8.47 10.94
C VAL A 142 -6.08 9.08 9.79
N ARG A 143 -5.01 8.40 9.39
CA ARG A 143 -4.30 8.63 8.14
C ARG A 143 -3.95 7.30 7.52
N SER A 144 -4.15 7.14 6.21
CA SER A 144 -3.77 5.95 5.46
C SER A 144 -3.18 6.39 4.12
N ALA A 145 -1.93 6.03 3.86
CA ALA A 145 -1.18 6.53 2.71
C ALA A 145 -0.25 5.46 2.13
N SER A 146 -0.23 5.34 0.81
CA SER A 146 0.72 4.47 0.12
C SER A 146 2.11 5.11 0.05
N ARG A 147 3.16 4.31 0.24
CA ARG A 147 4.56 4.79 0.13
C ARG A 147 4.95 5.12 -1.30
N LEU A 148 4.42 4.35 -2.25
CA LEU A 148 4.74 4.46 -3.67
C LEU A 148 3.45 4.54 -4.51
N GLY A 149 3.63 5.07 -5.72
CA GLY A 149 2.56 5.20 -6.70
C GLY A 149 1.79 6.50 -6.57
N GLU A 150 1.15 6.90 -7.66
CA GLU A 150 0.33 8.12 -7.68
C GLU A 150 -1.11 7.85 -7.24
N SER A 151 -1.62 6.64 -7.49
CA SER A 151 -2.98 6.25 -7.12
C SER A 151 -3.01 4.86 -6.49
N ASP A 152 -3.82 4.71 -5.45
CA ASP A 152 -4.09 3.43 -4.76
C ASP A 152 -5.44 2.82 -5.16
N LEU A 153 -6.13 3.38 -6.16
CA LEU A 153 -7.46 2.98 -6.60
C LEU A 153 -8.52 3.01 -5.47
N GLY A 154 -8.32 3.85 -4.46
CA GLY A 154 -9.22 4.01 -3.32
C GLY A 154 -9.06 3.00 -2.19
N VAL A 155 -8.02 2.17 -2.23
CA VAL A 155 -7.76 1.11 -1.23
C VAL A 155 -7.58 1.71 0.17
N ASN A 156 -6.88 2.84 0.32
CA ASN A 156 -6.69 3.49 1.61
C ASN A 156 -8.03 3.93 2.23
N ARG A 157 -8.91 4.54 1.44
CA ARG A 157 -10.26 4.93 1.89
C ARG A 157 -11.09 3.70 2.28
N GLN A 158 -11.15 2.71 1.41
CA GLN A 158 -11.91 1.48 1.64
C GLN A 158 -11.46 0.79 2.93
N ARG A 159 -10.16 0.72 3.19
CA ARG A 159 -9.59 0.15 4.42
C ARG A 159 -10.11 0.85 5.67
N ILE A 160 -10.06 2.18 5.70
CA ILE A 160 -10.54 2.93 6.86
C ILE A 160 -12.03 2.74 7.08
N GLU A 161 -12.86 2.71 6.02
CA GLU A 161 -14.29 2.45 6.13
C GLU A 161 -14.59 1.03 6.60
N GLU A 162 -13.84 0.03 6.16
CA GLU A 162 -13.95 -1.34 6.64
C GLU A 162 -13.64 -1.43 8.15
N ILE A 163 -12.54 -0.79 8.59
CA ILE A 163 -12.15 -0.75 10.01
C ILE A 163 -13.25 -0.05 10.82
N ARG A 164 -13.75 1.09 10.35
CA ARG A 164 -14.85 1.84 11.00
C ARG A 164 -16.08 0.96 11.20
N THR A 165 -16.49 0.24 10.16
CA THR A 165 -17.67 -0.66 10.20
C THR A 165 -17.47 -1.78 11.22
N LYS A 166 -16.30 -2.42 11.22
CA LYS A 166 -15.97 -3.49 12.18
C LYS A 166 -15.87 -2.98 13.63
N LEU A 167 -15.48 -1.73 13.82
CA LEU A 167 -15.38 -1.15 15.16
C LEU A 167 -16.76 -0.81 15.72
N ALA A 168 -17.72 -0.48 14.86
CA ALA A 168 -19.10 -0.16 15.24
C ALA A 168 -19.97 -1.39 15.50
N SER A 169 -19.58 -2.57 15.01
CA SER A 169 -20.25 -3.85 15.28
C SER A 169 -19.83 -4.42 16.63
#